data_ae4a8a2d61a22a2054dcf8fe14ff7c85
#
_entry.id   ae4a8a2d61a22a2054dcf8fe14ff7c85
#
_cell.length_a   1.000
_cell.length_b   1.000
_cell.length_c   1.000
_cell.angle_alpha   90.00
_cell.angle_beta   90.00
_cell.angle_gamma   90.00
#
_symmetry.space_group_name_H-M   'P 1'
#
loop_
_entity.id
_entity.type
_entity.pdbx_description
1 polymer ?
#
loop_
_entity_poly.entity_id
_entity_poly.type
_entity_poly.pdbx_seq_one_letter_code
_entity_poly.pdbx_strand_id
1 'polypeptide(L)'
;MTWSSIQDVAEKQVLYLTTTGSRTGLPREIEIWFVVCCERFYLFAETGEAAKWVTNIRRNSKVMIRIGERQIGATARVLDRHTDRELWDRVTAIADRKYGWGDGLPVEITPLPNPPVGA
;
A
#
# COMPACT_ATOMS: atom_id res chain seq x y z
N MET A 1 12.55 -14.92 -9.33
CA MET A 1 13.25 -14.31 -8.22
C MET A 1 12.33 -14.08 -7.05
N THR A 2 12.70 -14.53 -5.90
CA THR A 2 11.88 -14.29 -4.72
C THR A 2 12.12 -12.88 -4.20
N TRP A 3 11.11 -12.38 -3.60
CA TRP A 3 11.10 -11.12 -2.90
C TRP A 3 11.61 -11.40 -1.50
N SER A 4 12.93 -11.45 -1.37
CA SER A 4 13.55 -11.92 -0.14
C SER A 4 13.26 -11.00 1.05
N SER A 5 13.15 -9.70 0.78
CA SER A 5 12.83 -8.73 1.83
C SER A 5 12.28 -7.46 1.22
N ILE A 6 11.15 -7.01 1.72
CA ILE A 6 10.63 -5.72 1.27
C ILE A 6 11.41 -4.57 1.88
N GLN A 7 12.29 -4.86 2.86
CA GLN A 7 13.17 -3.84 3.41
C GLN A 7 14.16 -3.32 2.36
N ASP A 8 14.43 -4.12 1.32
CA ASP A 8 15.32 -3.68 0.23
C ASP A 8 14.84 -2.40 -0.44
N VAL A 9 13.55 -2.13 -0.38
CA VAL A 9 12.96 -0.93 -1.01
C VAL A 9 12.42 0.06 0.00
N ALA A 10 12.61 -0.20 1.29
CA ALA A 10 12.03 0.65 2.34
C ALA A 10 12.51 2.09 2.29
N GLU A 11 13.71 2.32 1.73
CA GLU A 11 14.27 3.67 1.64
C GLU A 11 13.80 4.46 0.43
N LYS A 12 13.09 3.81 -0.51
CA LYS A 12 12.53 4.53 -1.65
C LYS A 12 11.48 5.51 -1.15
N GLN A 13 11.33 6.63 -1.85
CA GLN A 13 10.40 7.67 -1.43
C GLN A 13 8.97 7.40 -1.84
N VAL A 14 8.77 6.77 -2.99
CA VAL A 14 7.44 6.56 -3.52
C VAL A 14 7.32 5.17 -4.14
N LEU A 15 6.09 4.71 -4.23
CA LEU A 15 5.74 3.61 -5.09
C LEU A 15 4.59 4.04 -5.99
N TYR A 16 4.31 3.24 -7.00
CA TYR A 16 3.18 3.46 -7.88
C TYR A 16 2.14 2.40 -7.58
N LEU A 17 0.95 2.85 -7.24
CA LEU A 17 -0.17 1.97 -6.89
C LEU A 17 -1.17 1.97 -8.04
N THR A 18 -1.51 0.78 -8.53
CA THR A 18 -2.56 0.64 -9.53
C THR A 18 -3.76 -0.04 -8.90
N THR A 19 -4.89 0.64 -8.92
CA THR A 19 -6.17 0.11 -8.46
C THR A 19 -7.11 -0.02 -9.66
N THR A 20 -8.20 -0.78 -9.48
CA THR A 20 -9.23 -0.90 -10.50
C THR A 20 -10.28 0.18 -10.27
N GLY A 21 -10.52 1.02 -11.26
CA GLY A 21 -11.49 2.09 -11.15
C GLY A 21 -12.87 1.56 -10.78
N SER A 22 -13.48 2.13 -9.74
CA SER A 22 -14.74 1.60 -9.19
C SER A 22 -15.92 1.77 -10.15
N ARG A 23 -15.82 2.70 -11.07
CA ARG A 23 -16.89 2.96 -12.05
C ARG A 23 -16.63 2.33 -13.40
N THR A 24 -15.38 2.40 -13.86
CA THR A 24 -15.03 2.02 -15.23
C THR A 24 -14.41 0.63 -15.32
N GLY A 25 -13.87 0.10 -14.21
CA GLY A 25 -13.10 -1.13 -14.24
C GLY A 25 -11.72 -0.98 -14.86
N LEU A 26 -11.32 0.23 -15.21
CA LEU A 26 -10.04 0.48 -15.85
C LEU A 26 -8.95 0.69 -14.80
N PRO A 27 -7.70 0.32 -15.11
CA PRO A 27 -6.61 0.54 -14.17
C PRO A 27 -6.35 2.03 -13.93
N ARG A 28 -6.07 2.37 -12.68
CA ARG A 28 -5.76 3.74 -12.27
C ARG A 28 -4.48 3.71 -11.46
N GLU A 29 -3.44 4.35 -11.98
CA GLU A 29 -2.13 4.39 -11.32
C GLU A 29 -1.92 5.74 -10.65
N ILE A 30 -1.39 5.72 -9.42
CA ILE A 30 -0.98 6.95 -8.73
C ILE A 30 0.42 6.74 -8.16
N GLU A 31 1.13 7.84 -7.99
CA GLU A 31 2.39 7.87 -7.26
C GLU A 31 2.07 8.25 -5.82
N ILE A 32 2.60 7.51 -4.85
CA ILE A 32 2.24 7.74 -3.46
C ILE A 32 3.40 7.41 -2.52
N TRP A 33 3.49 8.11 -1.41
CA TRP A 33 4.43 7.82 -0.34
C TRP A 33 4.02 6.54 0.37
N PHE A 34 5.02 5.83 0.90
CA PHE A 34 4.75 4.59 1.61
C PHE A 34 5.74 4.38 2.75
N VAL A 35 5.35 3.53 3.69
CA VAL A 35 6.26 3.01 4.70
C VAL A 35 6.18 1.49 4.69
N VAL A 36 7.20 0.86 5.28
CA VAL A 36 7.28 -0.58 5.40
C VAL A 36 7.24 -0.95 6.88
N CYS A 37 6.41 -1.90 7.22
CA CYS A 37 6.33 -2.46 8.55
C CYS A 37 5.80 -3.87 8.44
N CYS A 38 6.42 -4.80 9.20
CA CYS A 38 5.86 -6.16 9.32
C CYS A 38 5.73 -6.86 7.96
N GLU A 39 6.67 -6.60 7.06
CA GLU A 39 6.75 -7.16 5.71
C GLU A 39 5.57 -6.78 4.83
N ARG A 40 4.97 -5.61 5.11
CA ARG A 40 3.89 -5.05 4.32
C ARG A 40 4.17 -3.58 4.05
N PHE A 41 3.48 -3.05 3.04
CA PHE A 41 3.55 -1.63 2.74
C PHE A 41 2.33 -0.94 3.31
N TYR A 42 2.49 0.30 3.74
CA TYR A 42 1.39 1.11 4.24
C TYR A 42 1.39 2.44 3.52
N LEU A 43 0.24 2.77 2.96
CA LEU A 43 0.01 4.01 2.23
C LEU A 43 -0.93 4.86 3.07
N PHE A 44 -0.89 6.18 2.88
CA PHE A 44 -1.71 7.08 3.68
C PHE A 44 -2.54 7.94 2.75
N ALA A 45 -3.87 7.84 2.87
CA ALA A 45 -4.78 8.63 2.08
C ALA A 45 -4.97 9.97 2.75
N GLU A 46 -4.44 11.03 2.16
CA GLU A 46 -4.50 12.38 2.72
C GLU A 46 -5.94 12.83 2.94
N THR A 47 -6.82 12.54 1.99
CA THR A 47 -8.24 12.91 2.10
C THR A 47 -9.09 11.78 2.67
N GLY A 48 -8.46 10.73 3.20
CA GLY A 48 -9.19 9.65 3.85
C GLY A 48 -10.11 8.90 2.90
N GLU A 49 -11.35 8.67 3.35
CA GLU A 49 -12.33 7.93 2.56
C GLU A 49 -12.74 8.67 1.28
N ALA A 50 -12.44 9.96 1.19
CA ALA A 50 -12.76 10.72 -0.03
C ALA A 50 -11.78 10.46 -1.17
N ALA A 51 -10.64 9.83 -0.88
CA ALA A 51 -9.66 9.52 -1.92
C ALA A 51 -10.24 8.47 -2.87
N LYS A 52 -10.14 8.73 -4.17
CA LYS A 52 -10.70 7.81 -5.16
C LYS A 52 -10.05 6.44 -5.11
N TRP A 53 -8.75 6.38 -4.87
CA TRP A 53 -8.06 5.08 -4.80
C TRP A 53 -8.51 4.27 -3.60
N VAL A 54 -8.92 4.92 -2.51
CA VAL A 54 -9.49 4.21 -1.35
C VAL A 54 -10.84 3.61 -1.74
N THR A 55 -11.69 4.38 -2.42
CA THR A 55 -12.96 3.88 -2.92
C THR A 55 -12.75 2.68 -3.85
N ASN A 56 -11.77 2.78 -4.74
CA ASN A 56 -11.44 1.70 -5.66
C ASN A 56 -11.05 0.43 -4.91
N ILE A 57 -10.23 0.57 -3.86
CA ILE A 57 -9.79 -0.57 -3.06
C ILE A 57 -10.95 -1.23 -2.31
N ARG A 58 -11.86 -0.43 -1.79
CA ARG A 58 -13.04 -0.98 -1.11
C ARG A 58 -13.94 -1.77 -2.05
N ARG A 59 -13.93 -1.43 -3.34
CA ARG A 59 -14.69 -2.17 -4.34
C ARG A 59 -13.93 -3.38 -4.85
N ASN A 60 -12.62 -3.26 -4.97
CA ASN A 60 -11.76 -4.34 -5.45
C ASN A 60 -10.42 -4.23 -4.74
N SER A 61 -10.16 -5.16 -3.83
CA SER A 61 -8.96 -5.14 -3.00
C SER A 61 -7.71 -5.60 -3.72
N LYS A 62 -7.82 -6.12 -4.92
CA LYS A 62 -6.65 -6.54 -5.70
C LYS A 62 -5.98 -5.31 -6.31
N VAL A 63 -4.68 -5.18 -6.08
CA VAL A 63 -3.91 -4.04 -6.56
C VAL A 63 -2.58 -4.53 -7.13
N MET A 64 -1.91 -3.61 -7.80
CA MET A 64 -0.55 -3.82 -8.29
C MET A 64 0.31 -2.69 -7.76
N ILE A 65 1.52 -3.01 -7.29
CA ILE A 65 2.46 -1.95 -6.91
C ILE A 65 3.73 -2.08 -7.73
N ARG A 66 4.34 -0.95 -8.00
CA ARG A 66 5.62 -0.89 -8.69
C ARG A 66 6.55 0.01 -7.87
N ILE A 67 7.72 -0.53 -7.53
CA ILE A 67 8.75 0.19 -6.77
C ILE A 67 10.05 -0.01 -7.50
N GLY A 68 10.62 1.11 -8.00
CA GLY A 68 11.76 1.01 -8.88
C GLY A 68 11.38 0.19 -10.09
N GLU A 69 12.10 -0.91 -10.33
CA GLU A 69 11.82 -1.79 -11.46
C GLU A 69 11.00 -3.01 -11.07
N ARG A 70 10.66 -3.15 -9.79
CA ARG A 70 9.91 -4.30 -9.30
C ARG A 70 8.42 -4.03 -9.38
N GLN A 71 7.69 -5.01 -9.89
CA GLN A 71 6.24 -4.93 -10.00
C GLN A 71 5.65 -6.18 -9.38
N ILE A 72 4.76 -6.00 -8.43
CA ILE A 72 4.16 -7.12 -7.71
C ILE A 72 2.67 -6.92 -7.52
N GLY A 73 1.95 -8.04 -7.57
CA GLY A 73 0.55 -8.05 -7.20
C GLY A 73 0.40 -8.06 -5.69
N ALA A 74 -0.67 -7.49 -5.21
CA ALA A 74 -0.90 -7.37 -3.78
C ALA A 74 -2.39 -7.27 -3.49
N THR A 75 -2.72 -7.39 -2.20
CA THR A 75 -4.08 -7.09 -1.72
C THR A 75 -4.01 -5.90 -0.78
N ALA A 76 -5.07 -5.11 -0.79
CA ALA A 76 -5.14 -3.89 0.00
C ALA A 76 -6.26 -3.96 1.02
N ARG A 77 -6.02 -3.39 2.20
CA ARG A 77 -7.01 -3.33 3.26
C ARG A 77 -6.90 -1.97 3.94
N VAL A 78 -8.02 -1.26 4.01
CA VAL A 78 -8.06 0.00 4.75
C VAL A 78 -8.09 -0.32 6.23
N LEU A 79 -7.20 0.29 7.02
CA LEU A 79 -7.16 0.04 8.46
C LEU A 79 -8.36 0.65 9.14
N ASP A 80 -8.78 -0.01 10.23
CA ASP A 80 -9.87 0.46 11.07
C ASP A 80 -9.28 1.09 12.33
N ARG A 81 -9.75 2.28 12.68
CA ARG A 81 -9.22 3.04 13.81
C ARG A 81 -9.33 2.30 15.14
N HIS A 82 -10.35 1.46 15.28
CA HIS A 82 -10.59 0.75 16.54
C HIS A 82 -9.93 -0.61 16.58
N THR A 83 -10.15 -1.44 15.57
CA THR A 83 -9.62 -2.80 15.57
C THR A 83 -8.14 -2.88 15.23
N ASP A 84 -7.62 -1.91 14.47
CA ASP A 84 -6.21 -1.86 14.08
C ASP A 84 -5.43 -0.79 14.82
N ARG A 85 -5.87 -0.40 16.00
CA ARG A 85 -5.33 0.74 16.72
C ARG A 85 -3.81 0.71 16.90
N GLU A 86 -3.27 -0.40 17.35
CA GLU A 86 -1.84 -0.49 17.59
C GLU A 86 -1.04 -0.38 16.29
N LEU A 87 -1.52 -1.06 15.27
CA LEU A 87 -0.88 -1.01 13.95
C LEU A 87 -0.98 0.40 13.36
N TRP A 88 -2.15 1.02 13.47
CA TRP A 88 -2.38 2.38 13.01
C TRP A 88 -1.35 3.33 13.63
N ASP A 89 -1.22 3.29 14.95
CA ASP A 89 -0.29 4.16 15.66
C ASP A 89 1.15 3.90 15.27
N ARG A 90 1.51 2.64 15.07
CA ARG A 90 2.86 2.25 14.69
C ARG A 90 3.23 2.77 13.30
N VAL A 91 2.36 2.55 12.32
CA VAL A 91 2.67 2.98 10.94
C VAL A 91 2.64 4.48 10.81
N THR A 92 1.77 5.16 11.55
CA THR A 92 1.76 6.62 11.61
C THR A 92 3.08 7.17 12.15
N ALA A 93 3.61 6.55 13.21
CA ALA A 93 4.90 6.95 13.77
C ALA A 93 6.04 6.77 12.77
N ILE A 94 6.01 5.66 12.01
CA ILE A 94 7.02 5.41 10.99
C ILE A 94 6.94 6.46 9.88
N ALA A 95 5.73 6.77 9.43
CA ALA A 95 5.52 7.78 8.39
C ALA A 95 5.99 9.15 8.86
N ASP A 96 5.70 9.48 10.11
CA ASP A 96 6.12 10.75 10.68
C ASP A 96 7.64 10.88 10.70
N ARG A 97 8.34 9.81 11.04
CA ARG A 97 9.80 9.81 11.01
C ARG A 97 10.37 9.90 9.59
N LYS A 98 9.75 9.22 8.64
CA LYS A 98 10.25 9.17 7.26
C LYS A 98 9.97 10.46 6.48
N TYR A 99 8.77 11.01 6.65
CA TYR A 99 8.28 12.12 5.82
C TYR A 99 7.95 13.38 6.63
N GLY A 100 7.92 13.31 7.94
CA GLY A 100 7.42 14.40 8.77
C GLY A 100 5.91 14.54 8.69
N TRP A 101 5.22 13.50 8.26
CA TRP A 101 3.77 13.53 8.10
C TRP A 101 3.21 12.11 8.11
N GLY A 102 2.12 11.91 8.80
CA GLY A 102 1.48 10.61 8.87
C GLY A 102 0.00 10.69 9.25
N ASP A 103 -0.66 11.80 8.89
CA ASP A 103 -2.03 12.06 9.34
C ASP A 103 -3.12 11.46 8.44
N GLY A 104 -2.74 10.82 7.34
CA GLY A 104 -3.72 10.23 6.44
C GLY A 104 -4.29 8.92 6.94
N LEU A 105 -5.30 8.43 6.24
CA LEU A 105 -5.91 7.13 6.51
C LEU A 105 -4.95 6.02 6.04
N PRO A 106 -4.48 5.15 6.95
CA PRO A 106 -3.54 4.10 6.55
C PRO A 106 -4.23 2.98 5.77
N VAL A 107 -3.57 2.52 4.72
CA VAL A 107 -4.03 1.40 3.91
C VAL A 107 -2.89 0.38 3.84
N GLU A 108 -3.19 -0.85 4.23
CA GLU A 108 -2.23 -1.93 4.26
C GLU A 108 -2.16 -2.64 2.91
N ILE A 109 -0.97 -2.78 2.38
CA ILE A 109 -0.74 -3.47 1.11
C ILE A 109 0.09 -4.72 1.40
N THR A 110 -0.51 -5.88 1.21
CA THR A 110 0.13 -7.16 1.46
C THR A 110 0.54 -7.78 0.13
N PRO A 111 1.85 -7.91 -0.12
CA PRO A 111 2.30 -8.58 -1.35
C PRO A 111 1.78 -10.01 -1.43
N LEU A 112 1.38 -10.41 -2.61
CA LEU A 112 1.00 -11.80 -2.85
C LEU A 112 2.26 -12.66 -2.87
N PRO A 113 2.15 -13.93 -2.44
CA PRO A 113 3.28 -14.84 -2.55
C PRO A 113 3.72 -14.98 -4.01
N ASN A 114 5.02 -15.13 -4.22
CA ASN A 114 5.51 -15.43 -5.55
C ASN A 114 4.92 -16.79 -5.98
N PRO A 115 4.51 -16.94 -7.23
CA PRO A 115 4.06 -18.24 -7.70
C PRO A 115 5.23 -19.23 -7.63
N PRO A 116 4.93 -20.52 -7.42
CA PRO A 116 5.98 -21.54 -7.43
C PRO A 116 6.71 -21.53 -8.75
N VAL A 117 8.01 -21.86 -8.71
CA VAL A 117 8.82 -21.94 -9.91
C VAL A 117 8.22 -23.02 -10.81
N GLY A 118 8.02 -22.66 -12.07
CA GLY A 118 7.44 -23.57 -13.02
C GLY A 118 5.92 -23.62 -13.01
N ALA A 119 5.30 -22.83 -12.17
CA ALA A 119 3.84 -22.76 -12.14
C ALA A 119 3.31 -21.90 -13.29
#